data_13d896ce45deb502426010f54a1ab25a
#
_entry.id   13d896ce45deb502426010f54a1ab25a
#
_cell.length_a   1.000
_cell.length_b   1.000
_cell.length_c   1.000
_cell.angle_alpha   90.00
_cell.angle_beta   90.00
_cell.angle_gamma   90.00
#
_symmetry.space_group_name_H-M   'P 1'
#
loop_
_entity.id
_entity.type
_entity.pdbx_description
1 polymer ?
#
loop_
_entity_poly.entity_id
_entity_poly.type
_entity_poly.pdbx_seq_one_letter_code
_entity_poly.pdbx_strand_id
1 'polypeptide(L)'
;MVEKGNVISLSVNSDEPEEYVITERIDDMGHGEGGWLCIEMEALFQKGASNITPFDCWRITDKYLEVQMQRGVIKIVEGTKYEK
;
A
#
# COMPACT_ATOMS: atom_id res chain seq x y z
N MET A 1 -0.45 -11.83 6.24
CA MET A 1 -1.61 -11.06 5.76
C MET A 1 -1.51 -9.61 6.19
N VAL A 2 -1.88 -8.70 5.30
CA VAL A 2 -1.79 -7.27 5.61
C VAL A 2 -3.02 -6.79 6.39
N GLU A 3 -2.85 -5.70 7.09
CA GLU A 3 -3.94 -5.05 7.82
C GLU A 3 -3.79 -3.54 7.69
N LYS A 4 -4.86 -2.85 8.01
CA LYS A 4 -4.87 -1.39 8.04
C LYS A 4 -3.74 -0.88 8.93
N GLY A 5 -2.99 0.09 8.45
CA GLY A 5 -1.86 0.65 9.16
C GLY A 5 -0.51 0.02 8.82
N ASN A 6 -0.50 -1.14 8.20
CA ASN A 6 0.76 -1.73 7.78
C ASN A 6 1.43 -0.88 6.72
N VAL A 7 2.74 -0.85 6.75
CA VAL A 7 3.53 -0.24 5.69
C VAL A 7 4.07 -1.35 4.81
N ILE A 8 3.88 -1.21 3.50
CA ILE A 8 4.43 -2.17 2.56
C ILE A 8 5.48 -1.49 1.70
N SER A 9 6.45 -2.25 1.29
CA SER A 9 7.54 -1.80 0.43
C SER A 9 7.42 -2.47 -0.93
N LEU A 10 7.47 -1.69 -1.99
CA LEU A 10 7.41 -2.18 -3.36
C LEU A 10 8.76 -1.97 -4.02
N SER A 11 9.39 -3.03 -4.44
CA SER A 11 10.68 -3.00 -5.12
C SER A 11 10.55 -3.62 -6.49
N VAL A 12 10.47 -2.74 -7.52
CA VAL A 12 10.40 -3.19 -8.90
C VAL A 12 11.63 -2.67 -9.59
N ASN A 13 12.54 -3.20 -9.98
CA ASN A 13 13.70 -2.72 -10.72
C ASN A 13 14.61 -1.80 -10.00
N SER A 14 14.58 -1.71 -8.67
CA SER A 14 15.18 -0.60 -8.26
C SER A 14 16.01 -0.52 -7.12
N ASP A 15 16.67 0.52 -7.12
CA ASP A 15 17.59 0.99 -6.16
C ASP A 15 16.89 1.44 -4.88
N GLU A 16 15.72 2.00 -5.01
CA GLU A 16 14.96 2.48 -3.85
C GLU A 16 13.54 1.97 -3.85
N PRO A 17 13.15 1.19 -2.84
CA PRO A 17 11.78 0.73 -2.77
C PRO A 17 10.85 1.89 -2.44
N GLU A 18 9.66 1.85 -3.02
CA GLU A 18 8.61 2.78 -2.68
C GLU A 18 7.81 2.20 -1.52
N GLU A 19 7.44 3.03 -0.57
CA GLU A 19 6.66 2.60 0.58
C GLU A 19 5.26 3.17 0.56
N TYR A 20 4.30 2.35 0.96
CA TYR A 20 2.90 2.73 1.01
C TYR A 20 2.31 2.31 2.34
N VAL A 21 1.41 3.11 2.88
CA VAL A 21 0.66 2.71 4.07
C VAL A 21 -0.71 2.22 3.65
N ILE A 22 -1.12 1.09 4.19
CA ILE A 22 -2.44 0.50 3.94
C ILE A 22 -3.46 1.24 4.79
N THR A 23 -4.43 1.90 4.16
CA THR A 23 -5.34 2.79 4.85
C THR A 23 -6.76 2.28 4.97
N GLU A 24 -7.25 1.58 3.96
CA GLU A 24 -8.65 1.22 3.94
C GLU A 24 -8.92 -0.07 3.20
N ARG A 25 -9.81 -0.87 3.75
CA ARG A 25 -10.25 -2.10 3.09
C ARG A 25 -11.33 -1.75 2.05
N ILE A 26 -11.21 -2.33 0.87
CA ILE A 26 -12.21 -2.20 -0.18
C ILE A 26 -12.73 -3.61 -0.45
N ASP A 27 -14.01 -3.84 -0.14
CA ASP A 27 -14.57 -5.18 -0.26
C ASP A 27 -14.82 -5.62 -1.69
N ASP A 28 -15.09 -4.70 -2.57
CA ASP A 28 -15.31 -5.02 -3.97
C ASP A 28 -14.73 -3.93 -4.86
N MET A 29 -13.65 -4.26 -5.55
CA MET A 29 -12.97 -3.35 -6.48
C MET A 29 -13.42 -3.58 -7.92
N GLY A 30 -14.44 -4.42 -8.10
CA GLY A 30 -14.94 -4.83 -9.41
C GLY A 30 -14.77 -6.33 -9.56
N HIS A 31 -15.69 -6.97 -10.25
CA HIS A 31 -15.64 -8.41 -10.51
C HIS A 31 -15.58 -9.27 -9.23
N GLY A 32 -16.06 -8.74 -8.13
CA GLY A 32 -16.06 -9.49 -6.87
C GLY A 32 -14.72 -9.59 -6.17
N GLU A 33 -13.72 -8.85 -6.63
CA GLU A 33 -12.41 -8.85 -5.98
C GLU A 33 -12.31 -7.76 -4.94
N GLY A 34 -11.80 -8.13 -3.76
CA GLY A 34 -11.49 -7.17 -2.71
C GLY A 34 -10.05 -6.70 -2.80
N GLY A 35 -9.74 -5.70 -2.04
CA GLY A 35 -8.38 -5.17 -2.01
C GLY A 35 -8.22 -4.07 -0.97
N TRP A 36 -7.20 -3.25 -1.19
CA TRP A 36 -6.83 -2.23 -0.23
C TRP A 36 -6.53 -0.91 -0.93
N LEU A 37 -6.85 0.18 -0.23
CA LEU A 37 -6.39 1.50 -0.62
C LEU A 37 -5.10 1.78 0.13
N CYS A 38 -4.09 2.23 -0.59
CA CYS A 38 -2.80 2.56 -0.03
C CYS A 38 -2.42 3.99 -0.36
N ILE A 39 -1.65 4.63 0.49
CA ILE A 39 -1.16 5.98 0.24
C ILE A 39 0.35 5.95 0.25
N GLU A 40 0.97 6.63 -0.70
CA GLU A 40 2.41 6.73 -0.77
C GLU A 40 2.94 7.48 0.46
N MET A 41 3.88 6.86 1.15
CA MET A 41 4.42 7.43 2.39
C MET A 41 5.11 8.77 2.16
N GLU A 42 5.83 8.89 1.07
CA GLU A 42 6.50 10.13 0.75
C GLU A 42 5.52 11.29 0.60
N ALA A 43 4.38 11.03 -0.04
CA ALA A 43 3.34 12.04 -0.19
C ALA A 43 2.78 12.47 1.16
N LEU A 44 2.60 11.52 2.07
CA LEU A 44 2.13 11.82 3.41
C LEU A 44 3.10 12.73 4.16
N PHE A 45 4.39 12.48 4.04
CA PHE A 45 5.39 13.30 4.71
C PHE A 45 5.51 14.70 4.09
N GLN A 46 5.40 14.79 2.78
CA GLN A 46 5.55 16.07 2.08
C GLN A 46 4.32 16.95 2.14
N LYS A 47 3.15 16.36 2.03
CA LYS A 47 1.90 17.12 1.90
C LYS A 47 1.04 17.14 3.15
N GLY A 48 1.17 16.12 3.99
CA GLY A 48 0.28 15.91 5.13
C GLY A 48 -1.01 15.25 4.69
N ALA A 49 -1.68 14.61 5.64
CA ALA A 49 -2.86 13.78 5.37
C ALA A 49 -4.01 14.55 4.71
N SER A 50 -4.19 15.82 5.04
CA SER A 50 -5.30 16.60 4.51
C SER A 50 -5.10 17.07 3.08
N ASN A 51 -3.90 16.90 2.53
CA ASN A 51 -3.59 17.34 1.18
C ASN A 51 -3.33 16.18 0.22
N ILE A 52 -3.65 14.97 0.63
CA ILE A 52 -3.51 13.79 -0.21
C ILE A 52 -4.55 13.83 -1.32
N THR A 53 -4.13 13.54 -2.54
CA THR A 53 -5.01 13.51 -3.71
C THR A 53 -5.14 12.08 -4.21
N PRO A 54 -6.08 11.78 -5.11
CA PRO A 54 -6.17 10.43 -5.70
C PRO A 54 -4.90 9.99 -6.41
N PHE A 55 -4.08 10.91 -6.87
CA PHE A 55 -2.80 10.56 -7.51
C PHE A 55 -1.77 10.02 -6.52
N ASP A 56 -1.95 10.30 -5.25
CA ASP A 56 -1.06 9.81 -4.19
C ASP A 56 -1.52 8.45 -3.65
N CYS A 57 -2.64 7.95 -4.15
CA CYS A 57 -3.26 6.72 -3.69
C CYS A 57 -3.11 5.61 -4.71
N TRP A 58 -3.05 4.40 -4.22
CA TRP A 58 -2.94 3.22 -5.05
C TRP A 58 -3.92 2.16 -4.54
N ARG A 59 -4.69 1.59 -5.45
CA ARG A 59 -5.62 0.51 -5.12
C ARG A 59 -4.99 -0.80 -5.55
N ILE A 60 -4.92 -1.73 -4.64
CA ILE A 60 -4.28 -3.00 -4.89
C ILE A 60 -5.24 -4.14 -4.56
N THR A 61 -5.43 -5.06 -5.50
CA THR A 61 -6.30 -6.20 -5.26
C THR A 61 -5.61 -7.22 -4.37
N ASP A 62 -6.40 -8.03 -3.68
CA ASP A 62 -5.86 -9.09 -2.85
C ASP A 62 -4.99 -10.05 -3.66
N LYS A 63 -5.44 -10.36 -4.88
CA LYS A 63 -4.71 -11.27 -5.74
C LYS A 63 -3.36 -10.71 -6.16
N TYR A 64 -3.34 -9.45 -6.57
CA TYR A 64 -2.08 -8.80 -6.96
C TYR A 64 -1.11 -8.76 -5.77
N LEU A 65 -1.62 -8.38 -4.61
CA LEU A 65 -0.82 -8.31 -3.39
C LEU A 65 -0.20 -9.68 -3.07
N GLU A 66 -1.02 -10.74 -3.11
CA GLU A 66 -0.56 -12.09 -2.84
C GLU A 66 0.54 -12.52 -3.79
N VAL A 67 0.31 -12.33 -5.10
CA VAL A 67 1.29 -12.70 -6.11
C VAL A 67 2.61 -11.96 -5.93
N GLN A 68 2.53 -10.65 -5.70
CA GLN A 68 3.76 -9.85 -5.56
C GLN A 68 4.48 -10.13 -4.25
N MET A 69 3.76 -10.47 -3.20
CA MET A 69 4.41 -10.90 -1.95
C MET A 69 5.12 -12.23 -2.12
N GLN A 70 4.54 -13.17 -2.87
CA GLN A 70 5.19 -14.45 -3.16
C GLN A 70 6.46 -14.27 -3.98
N ARG A 71 6.45 -13.27 -4.86
CA ARG A 71 7.61 -12.98 -5.70
C ARG A 71 8.67 -12.13 -4.98
N GLY A 72 8.37 -11.66 -3.79
CA GLY A 72 9.30 -10.82 -3.05
C GLY A 72 9.35 -9.37 -3.51
N VAL A 73 8.45 -8.98 -4.41
CA VAL A 73 8.37 -7.61 -4.92
C VAL A 73 7.72 -6.69 -3.90
N ILE A 74 6.71 -7.19 -3.20
CA ILE A 74 6.08 -6.46 -2.11
C ILE A 74 6.40 -7.15 -0.80
N LYS A 75 6.79 -6.38 0.21
CA LYS A 75 7.07 -6.90 1.54
C LYS A 75 6.43 -6.01 2.59
N ILE A 76 6.00 -6.61 3.69
CA ILE A 76 5.53 -5.85 4.84
C ILE A 76 6.77 -5.36 5.58
N VAL A 77 6.80 -4.07 5.90
CA VAL A 77 7.91 -3.50 6.67
C VAL A 77 7.68 -3.85 8.14
N GLU A 78 8.47 -4.78 8.64
CA GLU A 78 8.33 -5.30 9.99
C GLU A 78 8.57 -4.22 11.04
N GLY A 79 7.76 -4.27 12.09
CA GLY A 79 7.92 -3.36 13.21
C GLY A 79 7.42 -1.95 12.97
N THR A 80 6.88 -1.69 11.78
CA THR A 80 6.41 -0.36 11.42
C THR A 80 4.92 -0.38 11.16
N LYS A 81 4.19 0.50 11.82
CA LYS A 81 2.77 0.65 11.59
C LYS A 81 2.42 2.12 11.70
N TYR A 82 1.88 2.67 10.62
CA TYR A 82 1.53 4.07 10.60
C TYR A 82 0.22 4.29 11.36
N GLU A 83 0.25 5.19 12.33
CA GLU A 83 -0.95 5.55 13.08
C GLU A 83 -1.11 7.05 13.04
N LYS A 84 -2.33 7.49 12.78
CA LYS A 84 -2.62 8.91 12.78
C LYS A 84 -2.83 9.40 14.20
#